data_cf60e213f012f52bd603d14de745ab08
#
_entry.id   cf60e213f012f52bd603d14de745ab08
#
_cell.length_a   1.000
_cell.length_b   1.000
_cell.length_c   1.000
_cell.angle_alpha   90.00
_cell.angle_beta   90.00
_cell.angle_gamma   90.00
#
_symmetry.space_group_name_H-M   'P 1'
#
loop_
_entity.id
_entity.type
_entity.pdbx_description
1 polymer ?
#
loop_
_entity_poly.entity_id
_entity_poly.type
_entity_poly.pdbx_seq_one_letter_code
_entity_poly.pdbx_strand_id
1 'polypeptide(L)'
;MSVNPVHQTELESLLAISSGLNSTGGNDRLKNIMHQLLSDLCKTIRQFDVTDEEFWVAVNYLNELGGRQEAALLAAGLGLEHYLDMRADEKEAASGHEVGTPRTIEGPLYVANAPLSEGFARMDDGK
;
A
#
# COMPACT_ATOMS: atom_id res chain seq x y z
N MET A 1 19.75 12.05 -13.03
CA MET A 1 20.75 11.13 -13.60
C MET A 1 20.19 10.46 -14.83
N SER A 2 20.95 10.49 -15.92
CA SER A 2 20.60 9.71 -17.10
C SER A 2 21.00 8.25 -16.90
N VAL A 3 20.10 7.34 -17.28
CA VAL A 3 20.37 5.91 -17.17
C VAL A 3 21.16 5.47 -18.41
N ASN A 4 22.16 4.64 -18.21
CA ASN A 4 22.85 4.02 -19.33
C ASN A 4 21.84 3.18 -20.12
N PRO A 5 21.74 3.34 -21.45
CA PRO A 5 20.77 2.58 -22.27
C PRO A 5 20.87 1.05 -22.10
N VAL A 6 22.07 0.52 -21.88
CA VAL A 6 22.26 -0.92 -21.63
C VAL A 6 21.56 -1.33 -20.33
N HIS A 7 21.76 -0.56 -19.28
CA HIS A 7 21.12 -0.84 -17.99
C HIS A 7 19.60 -0.66 -18.06
N GLN A 8 19.11 0.23 -18.88
CA GLN A 8 17.67 0.40 -19.08
C GLN A 8 17.06 -0.85 -19.74
N THR A 9 17.71 -1.42 -20.74
CA THR A 9 17.26 -2.64 -21.39
C THR A 9 17.30 -3.84 -20.43
N GLU A 10 18.35 -3.94 -19.63
CA GLU A 10 18.48 -4.97 -18.58
C GLU A 10 17.37 -4.84 -17.55
N LEU A 11 17.07 -3.62 -17.11
CA LEU A 11 16.00 -3.36 -16.16
C LEU A 11 14.64 -3.77 -16.73
N GLU A 12 14.33 -3.39 -17.95
CA GLU A 12 13.06 -3.76 -18.60
C GLU A 12 12.90 -5.28 -18.69
N SER A 13 13.97 -5.98 -19.06
CA SER A 13 13.98 -7.44 -19.11
C SER A 13 13.75 -8.05 -17.73
N LEU A 14 14.42 -7.53 -16.71
CA LEU A 14 14.26 -7.98 -15.33
C LEU A 14 12.82 -7.78 -14.85
N LEU A 15 12.23 -6.62 -15.09
CA LEU A 15 10.86 -6.31 -14.68
C LEU A 15 9.85 -7.23 -15.38
N ALA A 16 10.05 -7.53 -16.66
CA ALA A 16 9.18 -8.44 -17.40
C ALA A 16 9.24 -9.87 -16.83
N ILE A 17 10.43 -10.34 -16.48
CA ILE A 17 10.61 -11.66 -15.87
C ILE A 17 9.99 -11.68 -14.47
N SER A 18 10.29 -10.69 -13.64
CA SER A 18 9.84 -10.64 -12.24
C SER A 18 8.33 -10.52 -12.11
N SER A 19 7.67 -9.84 -13.04
CA SER A 19 6.22 -9.69 -13.05
C SER A 19 5.50 -10.86 -13.72
N GLY A 20 6.22 -11.72 -14.41
CA GLY A 20 5.65 -12.85 -15.16
C GLY A 20 5.07 -12.48 -16.52
N LEU A 21 5.34 -11.27 -17.04
CA LEU A 21 4.83 -10.85 -18.35
C LEU A 21 5.33 -11.74 -19.50
N ASN A 22 6.51 -12.33 -19.34
CA ASN A 22 7.10 -13.22 -20.33
C ASN A 22 6.58 -14.66 -20.26
N SER A 23 5.78 -15.00 -19.23
CA SER A 23 5.26 -16.34 -19.05
C SER A 23 3.84 -16.47 -19.58
N THR A 24 3.48 -17.68 -20.00
CA THR A 24 2.11 -18.00 -20.42
C THR A 24 1.30 -18.50 -19.24
N GLY A 25 -0.01 -18.26 -19.28
CA GLY A 25 -0.91 -18.63 -18.19
C GLY A 25 -0.94 -17.63 -17.06
N GLY A 26 -1.77 -17.90 -16.06
CA GLY A 26 -1.95 -17.01 -14.92
C GLY A 26 -2.86 -15.82 -15.21
N ASN A 27 -2.85 -14.85 -14.32
CA ASN A 27 -3.72 -13.67 -14.39
C ASN A 27 -2.95 -12.50 -15.04
N ASP A 28 -3.31 -12.16 -16.27
CA ASP A 28 -2.63 -11.10 -17.03
C ASP A 28 -2.77 -9.73 -16.36
N ARG A 29 -3.93 -9.46 -15.75
CA ARG A 29 -4.12 -8.20 -15.04
C ARG A 29 -3.15 -8.08 -13.85
N LEU A 30 -2.99 -9.15 -13.08
CA LEU A 30 -2.05 -9.16 -11.96
C LEU A 30 -0.61 -8.96 -12.43
N LYS A 31 -0.23 -9.59 -13.55
CA LYS A 31 1.10 -9.41 -14.13
C LYS A 31 1.37 -7.94 -14.49
N ASN A 32 0.39 -7.28 -15.09
CA ASN A 32 0.50 -5.87 -15.44
C ASN A 32 0.61 -4.97 -14.21
N ILE A 33 -0.20 -5.24 -13.18
CA ILE A 33 -0.13 -4.51 -11.91
C ILE A 33 1.25 -4.67 -11.26
N MET A 34 1.75 -5.90 -11.19
CA MET A 34 3.06 -6.18 -10.61
C MET A 34 4.19 -5.51 -11.40
N HIS A 35 4.12 -5.54 -12.72
CA HIS A 35 5.10 -4.85 -13.55
C HIS A 35 5.15 -3.35 -13.26
N GLN A 36 3.98 -2.72 -13.19
CA GLN A 36 3.89 -1.29 -12.90
C GLN A 36 4.41 -0.97 -11.50
N LEU A 37 4.00 -1.75 -10.52
CA LEU A 37 4.44 -1.57 -9.13
C LEU A 37 5.97 -1.67 -9.02
N LEU A 38 6.57 -2.70 -9.60
CA LEU A 38 8.02 -2.90 -9.57
C LEU A 38 8.75 -1.77 -10.31
N SER A 39 8.21 -1.33 -11.44
CA SER A 39 8.76 -0.19 -12.18
C SER A 39 8.77 1.08 -11.32
N ASP A 40 7.66 1.36 -10.63
CA ASP A 40 7.53 2.54 -9.78
C ASP A 40 8.46 2.46 -8.56
N LEU A 41 8.63 1.27 -7.97
CA LEU A 41 9.60 1.07 -6.89
C LEU A 41 11.03 1.34 -7.36
N CYS A 42 11.39 0.86 -8.53
CA CYS A 42 12.72 1.13 -9.09
C CYS A 42 12.96 2.62 -9.33
N LYS A 43 11.93 3.32 -9.80
CA LYS A 43 12.00 4.79 -9.96
C LYS A 43 12.22 5.50 -8.64
N THR A 44 11.51 5.08 -7.61
CA THR A 44 11.65 5.64 -6.26
C THR A 44 13.04 5.39 -5.69
N ILE A 45 13.53 4.17 -5.81
CA ILE A 45 14.88 3.79 -5.36
C ILE A 45 15.92 4.70 -6.01
N ARG A 46 15.79 4.93 -7.32
CA ARG A 46 16.73 5.80 -8.05
C ARG A 46 16.59 7.26 -7.65
N GLN A 47 15.35 7.75 -7.57
CA GLN A 47 15.08 9.16 -7.28
C GLN A 47 15.66 9.60 -5.94
N PHE A 48 15.57 8.76 -4.93
CA PHE A 48 16.02 9.05 -3.58
C PHE A 48 17.37 8.42 -3.24
N ASP A 49 17.99 7.73 -4.19
CA ASP A 49 19.27 7.03 -3.98
C ASP A 49 19.20 6.11 -2.75
N VAL A 50 18.15 5.30 -2.68
CA VAL A 50 17.92 4.40 -1.55
C VAL A 50 19.08 3.42 -1.44
N THR A 51 19.64 3.32 -0.23
CA THR A 51 20.78 2.42 0.02
C THR A 51 20.30 0.98 0.28
N ASP A 52 21.23 0.03 0.13
CA ASP A 52 20.97 -1.37 0.48
C ASP A 52 20.48 -1.50 1.93
N GLU A 53 21.12 -0.79 2.85
CA GLU A 53 20.76 -0.82 4.26
C GLU A 53 19.31 -0.36 4.49
N GLU A 54 18.95 0.77 3.88
CA GLU A 54 17.57 1.30 3.97
C GLU A 54 16.56 0.32 3.39
N PHE A 55 16.88 -0.28 2.26
CA PHE A 55 16.02 -1.28 1.62
C PHE A 55 15.80 -2.48 2.53
N TRP A 56 16.85 -3.04 3.10
CA TRP A 56 16.74 -4.21 3.97
C TRP A 56 16.06 -3.91 5.30
N VAL A 57 16.18 -2.69 5.82
CA VAL A 57 15.38 -2.25 6.98
C VAL A 57 13.89 -2.35 6.66
N ALA A 58 13.47 -1.88 5.49
CA ALA A 58 12.08 -1.96 5.07
C ALA A 58 11.59 -3.40 4.91
N VAL A 59 12.40 -4.25 4.28
CA VAL A 59 12.07 -5.68 4.09
C VAL A 59 11.93 -6.39 5.44
N ASN A 60 12.86 -6.13 6.36
CA ASN A 60 12.81 -6.73 7.70
C ASN A 60 11.58 -6.27 8.47
N TYR A 61 11.20 -5.00 8.34
CA TYR A 61 10.00 -4.46 8.96
C TYR A 61 8.75 -5.18 8.45
N LEU A 62 8.63 -5.35 7.14
CA LEU A 62 7.52 -6.10 6.55
C LEU A 62 7.48 -7.56 7.04
N ASN A 63 8.65 -8.16 7.19
CA ASN A 63 8.79 -9.53 7.69
C ASN A 63 8.26 -9.66 9.12
N GLU A 64 8.62 -8.71 9.98
CA GLU A 64 8.12 -8.65 11.36
C GLU A 64 6.61 -8.47 11.42
N LEU A 65 6.07 -7.55 10.61
CA LEU A 65 4.62 -7.33 10.53
C LEU A 65 3.89 -8.59 10.09
N GLY A 66 4.41 -9.27 9.08
CA GLY A 66 3.83 -10.52 8.60
C GLY A 66 3.89 -11.62 9.66
N GLY A 67 4.99 -11.72 10.38
CA GLY A 67 5.17 -12.67 11.48
C GLY A 67 4.19 -12.45 12.64
N ARG A 68 3.80 -11.20 12.89
CA ARG A 68 2.80 -10.84 13.89
C ARG A 68 1.37 -10.77 13.33
N GLN A 69 1.18 -11.07 12.06
CA GLN A 69 -0.11 -10.95 11.37
C GLN A 69 -0.68 -9.51 11.41
N GLU A 70 0.19 -8.50 11.35
CA GLU A 70 -0.16 -7.09 11.46
C GLU A 70 -0.07 -6.34 10.12
N ALA A 71 0.04 -7.03 8.99
CA ALA A 71 0.18 -6.39 7.68
C ALA A 71 -1.01 -5.47 7.34
N ALA A 72 -2.21 -5.80 7.80
CA ALA A 72 -3.39 -4.97 7.60
C ALA A 72 -3.26 -3.63 8.33
N LEU A 73 -2.60 -3.59 9.49
CA LEU A 73 -2.35 -2.35 10.22
C LEU A 73 -1.44 -1.41 9.43
N LEU A 74 -0.48 -1.96 8.68
CA LEU A 74 0.38 -1.16 7.81
C LEU A 74 -0.45 -0.47 6.71
N ALA A 75 -1.36 -1.20 6.06
CA ALA A 75 -2.23 -0.64 5.03
C ALA A 75 -3.09 0.50 5.59
N ALA A 76 -3.67 0.31 6.77
CA ALA A 76 -4.44 1.35 7.46
C ALA A 76 -3.56 2.55 7.84
N GLY A 77 -2.39 2.29 8.42
CA GLY A 77 -1.47 3.33 8.87
C GLY A 77 -0.91 4.19 7.72
N LEU A 78 -0.76 3.62 6.54
CA LEU A 78 -0.33 4.35 5.35
C LEU A 78 -1.49 5.06 4.64
N GLY A 79 -2.72 4.90 5.10
CA GLY A 79 -3.89 5.53 4.48
C GLY A 79 -4.37 4.85 3.20
N LEU A 80 -3.88 3.66 2.89
CA LEU A 80 -4.22 2.96 1.65
C LEU A 80 -5.68 2.51 1.62
N GLU A 81 -6.21 2.05 2.76
CA GLU A 81 -7.63 1.69 2.86
C GLU A 81 -8.51 2.91 2.63
N HIS A 82 -8.18 4.04 3.24
CA HIS A 82 -8.91 5.29 3.02
C HIS A 82 -8.86 5.72 1.56
N TYR A 83 -7.71 5.61 0.92
CA TYR A 83 -7.55 5.92 -0.50
C TYR A 83 -8.43 5.02 -1.39
N LEU A 84 -8.49 3.73 -1.08
CA LEU A 84 -9.37 2.80 -1.81
C LEU A 84 -10.84 3.17 -1.66
N ASP A 85 -11.26 3.60 -0.46
CA ASP A 85 -12.62 4.08 -0.22
C ASP A 85 -12.92 5.34 -1.03
N MET A 86 -11.99 6.29 -1.08
CA MET A 86 -12.13 7.48 -1.92
C MET A 86 -12.29 7.12 -3.40
N ARG A 87 -11.53 6.13 -3.87
CA ARG A 87 -11.64 5.66 -5.25
C ARG A 87 -13.00 5.00 -5.53
N ALA A 88 -13.56 4.29 -4.57
CA ALA A 88 -14.90 3.71 -4.68
C ALA A 88 -15.96 4.80 -4.79
N ASP A 89 -15.86 5.83 -3.94
CA ASP A 89 -16.79 6.97 -3.97
C ASP A 89 -16.71 7.74 -5.30
N GLU A 90 -15.51 7.92 -5.84
CA GLU A 90 -15.33 8.53 -7.17
C GLU A 90 -16.05 7.73 -8.26
N LYS A 91 -15.98 6.42 -8.22
CA LYS A 91 -16.65 5.56 -9.18
C LYS A 91 -18.17 5.63 -9.07
N GLU A 92 -18.68 5.67 -7.84
CA GLU A 92 -20.11 5.84 -7.60
C GLU A 92 -20.61 7.17 -8.14
N ALA A 93 -19.88 8.25 -7.87
CA ALA A 93 -20.21 9.58 -8.38
C ALA A 93 -20.21 9.60 -9.91
N ALA A 94 -19.22 8.97 -10.55
CA ALA A 94 -19.12 8.89 -12.00
C ALA A 94 -20.25 8.07 -12.63
N SER A 95 -20.82 7.09 -11.89
CA SER A 95 -21.95 6.28 -12.36
C SER A 95 -23.30 6.94 -12.14
N GLY A 96 -23.36 8.15 -11.55
CA GLY A 96 -24.59 8.88 -11.30
C GLY A 96 -25.32 8.51 -10.02
N HIS A 97 -24.73 7.70 -9.18
CA HIS A 97 -25.28 7.38 -7.86
C HIS A 97 -24.96 8.50 -6.87
N GLU A 98 -25.87 8.72 -5.92
CA GLU A 98 -25.57 9.65 -4.84
C GLU A 98 -24.43 9.13 -3.98
N VAL A 99 -23.42 9.99 -3.79
CA VAL A 99 -22.34 9.72 -2.85
C VAL A 99 -22.88 10.02 -1.46
N GLY A 100 -22.76 9.08 -0.56
CA GLY A 100 -23.16 9.27 0.82
C GLY A 100 -22.29 10.26 1.58
N THR A 101 -22.39 10.24 2.89
CA THR A 101 -21.60 11.12 3.76
C THR A 101 -20.10 10.92 3.49
N PRO A 102 -19.30 12.02 3.47
CA PRO A 102 -17.85 11.86 3.30
C PRO A 102 -17.26 10.93 4.35
N ARG A 103 -16.38 10.03 3.90
CA ARG A 103 -15.70 9.11 4.80
C ARG A 103 -14.66 9.85 5.62
N THR A 104 -14.55 9.47 6.88
CA THR A 104 -13.51 9.97 7.76
C THR A 104 -12.39 8.93 7.86
N ILE A 105 -11.17 9.42 8.13
CA ILE A 105 -10.04 8.52 8.37
C ILE A 105 -10.22 7.89 9.75
N GLU A 106 -10.36 6.57 9.77
CA GLU A 106 -10.42 5.82 11.01
C GLU A 106 -9.01 5.36 11.38
N GLY A 107 -8.56 5.77 12.55
CA GLY A 107 -7.26 5.34 13.05
C GLY A 107 -7.30 3.88 13.53
N PRO A 108 -6.14 3.25 13.70
CA PRO A 108 -6.08 1.84 14.14
C PRO A 108 -6.58 1.63 15.58
N LEU A 109 -6.80 2.71 16.32
CA LEU A 109 -7.33 2.66 17.69
C LEU A 109 -8.85 2.82 17.74
N TYR A 110 -9.50 3.01 16.60
CA TYR A 110 -10.96 3.10 16.57
C TYR A 110 -11.59 1.77 16.95
N VAL A 111 -12.49 1.81 17.93
CA VAL A 111 -13.24 0.63 18.36
C VAL A 111 -14.73 0.91 18.17
N ALA A 112 -15.38 0.16 17.27
CA ALA A 112 -16.78 0.27 17.04
C ALA A 112 -17.57 -0.08 18.31
N ASN A 113 -18.58 0.73 18.62
CA ASN A 113 -19.42 0.55 19.80
C ASN A 113 -18.66 0.70 21.14
N ALA A 114 -17.54 1.41 21.13
CA ALA A 114 -16.87 1.74 22.38
C ALA A 114 -17.80 2.51 23.31
N PRO A 115 -17.77 2.27 24.63
CA PRO A 115 -18.60 3.01 25.56
C PRO A 115 -18.33 4.51 25.50
N LEU A 116 -19.40 5.30 25.46
CA LEU A 116 -19.28 6.75 25.52
C LEU A 116 -19.01 7.20 26.95
N SER A 117 -18.06 8.11 27.10
CA SER A 117 -17.80 8.74 28.40
C SER A 117 -17.92 10.25 28.25
N GLU A 118 -18.56 10.88 29.22
CA GLU A 118 -18.62 12.35 29.33
C GLU A 118 -17.38 12.85 30.08
N GLY A 119 -16.65 13.76 29.44
CA GLY A 119 -15.42 14.27 30.00
C GLY A 119 -14.22 13.44 29.63
N PHE A 120 -13.57 12.80 30.58
CA PHE A 120 -12.43 11.95 30.32
C PHE A 120 -12.68 10.51 30.79
N ALA A 121 -12.20 9.55 30.03
CA ALA A 121 -12.29 8.14 30.39
C ALA A 121 -11.09 7.74 31.24
N ARG A 122 -11.31 6.84 32.19
CA ARG A 122 -10.21 6.26 32.94
C ARG A 122 -9.39 5.33 32.04
N MET A 123 -8.09 5.36 32.22
CA MET A 123 -7.17 4.49 31.52
C MET A 123 -7.17 3.05 32.09
N ASP A 124 -7.70 2.90 33.31
CA ASP A 124 -7.87 1.60 33.92
C ASP A 124 -9.27 1.04 33.63
N ASP A 125 -9.53 -0.16 34.04
CA ASP A 125 -10.82 -0.83 33.83
C ASP A 125 -11.91 -0.37 34.79
N GLY A 126 -11.71 0.70 35.50
CA GLY A 126 -12.70 1.29 36.39
C GLY A 126 -12.80 0.63 37.76
N LYS A 127 -11.83 -0.14 38.15
CA LYS A 127 -11.77 -0.67 39.51
C LYS A 127 -11.25 0.34 40.49
#